data_a9d8b67bad8ddfb05519175b0ef3eb9c
#
_entry.id   a9d8b67bad8ddfb05519175b0ef3eb9c
#
_cell.length_a   1.000
_cell.length_b   1.000
_cell.length_c   1.000
_cell.angle_alpha   90.00
_cell.angle_beta   90.00
_cell.angle_gamma   90.00
#
_symmetry.space_group_name_H-M   'P 1'
#
loop_
_entity.id
_entity.type
_entity.pdbx_description
1 polymer ?
#
loop_
_entity_poly.entity_id
_entity_poly.type
_entity_poly.pdbx_seq_one_letter_code
_entity_poly.pdbx_strand_id
1 'polypeptide(L)'
;LQAAPCHLRFLSVEPLLEDVGDLPLDGIGWVIVGGESGHGARKMEESWVLPLRDQCRGASVPFFFKQWGGVQKKKAGRLLRGRTYDEMPARSNARVPDTDERRVLQARFELMARAFAPEPIPHRTVRRALAEAAVA
;
A
#
# COMPACT_ATOMS: atom_id res chain seq x y z
N LEU A 1 -7.33 -2.04 -8.47
CA LEU A 1 -5.87 -2.20 -8.53
C LEU A 1 -5.44 -3.18 -9.62
N GLN A 2 -6.08 -4.34 -9.75
CA GLN A 2 -5.72 -5.39 -10.72
C GLN A 2 -5.78 -4.93 -12.19
N ALA A 3 -6.68 -4.02 -12.53
CA ALA A 3 -6.82 -3.46 -13.88
C ALA A 3 -5.77 -2.38 -14.23
N ALA A 4 -4.93 -1.94 -13.29
CA ALA A 4 -3.94 -0.90 -13.55
C ALA A 4 -2.80 -1.43 -14.45
N PRO A 5 -2.48 -0.76 -15.55
CA PRO A 5 -1.38 -1.17 -16.43
C PRO A 5 -0.02 -0.79 -15.81
N CYS A 6 0.55 -1.68 -15.00
CA CYS A 6 1.85 -1.49 -14.37
C CYS A 6 2.61 -2.81 -14.27
N HIS A 7 3.95 -2.73 -14.19
CA HIS A 7 4.81 -3.90 -14.07
C HIS A 7 4.71 -4.60 -12.72
N LEU A 8 4.50 -3.83 -11.66
CA LEU A 8 4.39 -4.35 -10.30
C LEU A 8 3.20 -3.68 -9.61
N ARG A 9 2.27 -4.49 -9.15
CA ARG A 9 1.20 -4.07 -8.24
C ARG A 9 1.55 -4.57 -6.86
N PHE A 10 1.37 -3.76 -5.87
CA PHE A 10 1.61 -4.17 -4.50
C PHE A 10 0.52 -3.65 -3.55
N LEU A 11 0.37 -4.33 -2.44
CA LEU A 11 -0.48 -3.90 -1.34
C LEU A 11 0.40 -3.42 -0.20
N SER A 12 0.11 -2.23 0.34
CA SER A 12 0.68 -1.74 1.58
C SER A 12 -0.45 -1.64 2.60
N VAL A 13 -0.46 -2.57 3.55
CA VAL A 13 -1.46 -2.65 4.61
C VAL A 13 -0.83 -2.05 5.86
N GLU A 14 -0.83 -0.71 5.91
CA GLU A 14 -0.17 0.08 6.93
C GLU A 14 -0.97 1.35 7.27
N PRO A 15 -1.52 1.44 8.44
CA PRO A 15 -1.47 0.46 9.53
C PRO A 15 -2.49 -0.68 9.36
N LEU A 16 -2.09 -1.91 9.73
CA LEU A 16 -3.04 -3.02 9.89
C LEU A 16 -3.74 -2.87 11.24
N LEU A 17 -5.05 -2.70 11.24
CA LEU A 17 -5.85 -2.34 12.42
C LEU A 17 -6.90 -3.39 12.81
N GLU A 18 -7.13 -4.35 11.94
CA GLU A 18 -8.07 -5.45 12.11
C GLU A 18 -7.72 -6.61 11.19
N ASP A 19 -8.38 -7.75 11.34
CA ASP A 19 -8.30 -8.85 10.38
C ASP A 19 -8.97 -8.39 9.07
N VAL A 20 -8.22 -8.39 7.97
CA VAL A 20 -8.72 -7.99 6.65
C VAL A 20 -9.29 -9.15 5.85
N GLY A 21 -9.32 -10.36 6.42
CA GLY A 21 -9.83 -11.55 5.76
C GLY A 21 -9.00 -12.00 4.56
N ASP A 22 -9.66 -12.59 3.57
CA ASP A 22 -9.02 -13.08 2.36
C ASP A 22 -8.77 -11.95 1.36
N LEU A 23 -7.53 -11.86 0.89
CA LEU A 23 -7.11 -10.87 -0.11
C LEU A 23 -7.07 -11.50 -1.51
N PRO A 24 -7.63 -10.83 -2.53
CA PRO A 24 -7.47 -11.25 -3.92
C PRO A 24 -6.04 -10.92 -4.38
N LEU A 25 -5.13 -11.88 -4.28
CA LEU A 25 -3.69 -11.70 -4.58
C LEU A 25 -3.34 -11.91 -6.06
N ASP A 26 -4.28 -12.23 -6.92
CA ASP A 26 -4.06 -12.37 -8.36
C ASP A 26 -3.49 -11.09 -8.97
N GLY A 27 -2.32 -11.20 -9.61
CA GLY A 27 -1.62 -10.08 -10.21
C GLY A 27 -1.00 -9.10 -9.20
N ILE A 28 -0.98 -9.44 -7.92
CA ILE A 28 -0.23 -8.72 -6.89
C ILE A 28 1.16 -9.35 -6.79
N GLY A 29 2.19 -8.52 -6.88
CA GLY A 29 3.59 -8.95 -6.84
C GLY A 29 4.31 -8.64 -5.53
N TRP A 30 3.66 -8.01 -4.56
CA TRP A 30 4.24 -7.74 -3.24
C TRP A 30 3.18 -7.33 -2.23
N VAL A 31 3.35 -7.77 -0.97
CA VAL A 31 2.52 -7.33 0.14
C VAL A 31 3.41 -6.85 1.29
N ILE A 32 3.16 -5.62 1.73
CA ILE A 32 3.84 -4.99 2.87
C ILE A 32 2.83 -4.86 4.00
N VAL A 33 3.22 -5.30 5.20
CA VAL A 33 2.37 -5.19 6.39
C VAL A 33 3.12 -4.48 7.50
N GLY A 34 2.46 -3.54 8.17
CA GLY A 34 3.03 -2.83 9.30
C GLY A 34 1.98 -2.25 10.23
N GLY A 35 2.37 -2.12 11.50
CA GLY A 35 1.53 -1.48 12.52
C GLY A 35 1.67 0.03 12.53
N GLU A 36 0.68 0.68 13.14
CA GLU A 36 0.65 2.11 13.35
C GLU A 36 1.81 2.57 14.23
N SER A 37 2.42 3.72 13.91
CA SER A 37 3.54 4.26 14.65
C SER A 37 3.26 5.70 15.11
N GLY A 38 3.73 6.04 16.31
CA GLY A 38 3.59 7.39 16.85
C GLY A 38 2.76 7.44 18.11
N HIS A 39 2.51 8.67 18.60
CA HIS A 39 1.69 8.90 19.79
C HIS A 39 0.25 8.43 19.54
N GLY A 40 -0.31 7.65 20.46
CA GLY A 40 -1.65 7.09 20.31
C GLY A 40 -1.76 5.91 19.34
N ALA A 41 -0.63 5.36 18.86
CA ALA A 41 -0.63 4.21 17.96
C ALA A 41 -1.43 3.03 18.54
N ARG A 42 -2.36 2.52 17.74
CA ARG A 42 -3.18 1.34 18.05
C ARG A 42 -2.33 0.09 17.90
N LYS A 43 -2.55 -0.88 18.78
CA LYS A 43 -1.80 -2.12 18.76
C LYS A 43 -2.24 -3.00 17.61
N MET A 44 -1.29 -3.55 16.88
CA MET A 44 -1.51 -4.58 15.87
C MET A 44 -1.42 -5.96 16.52
N GLU A 45 -2.32 -6.88 16.18
CA GLU A 45 -2.36 -8.23 16.72
C GLU A 45 -1.71 -9.23 15.75
N GLU A 46 -0.98 -10.21 16.31
CA GLU A 46 -0.32 -11.26 15.52
C GLU A 46 -1.33 -12.09 14.72
N SER A 47 -2.52 -12.30 15.29
CA SER A 47 -3.62 -13.05 14.65
C SER A 47 -4.09 -12.45 13.34
N TRP A 48 -3.90 -11.15 13.11
CA TRP A 48 -4.24 -10.47 11.85
C TRP A 48 -3.11 -10.59 10.82
N VAL A 49 -1.85 -10.66 11.28
CA VAL A 49 -0.67 -10.69 10.42
C VAL A 49 -0.42 -12.08 9.84
N LEU A 50 -0.60 -13.13 10.66
CA LEU A 50 -0.29 -14.49 10.26
C LEU A 50 -1.13 -14.99 9.08
N PRO A 51 -2.46 -14.76 9.02
CA PRO A 51 -3.26 -15.15 7.86
C PRO A 51 -2.76 -14.49 6.58
N LEU A 52 -2.42 -13.19 6.61
CA LEU A 52 -1.89 -12.47 5.45
C LEU A 52 -0.57 -13.06 4.95
N ARG A 53 0.35 -13.36 5.86
CA ARG A 53 1.60 -14.04 5.52
C ARG A 53 1.35 -15.40 4.86
N ASP A 54 0.41 -16.17 5.40
CA ASP A 54 0.11 -17.51 4.89
C ASP A 54 -0.59 -17.47 3.53
N GLN A 55 -1.47 -16.51 3.30
CA GLN A 55 -2.07 -16.23 1.98
C GLN A 55 -0.98 -15.86 0.95
N CYS A 56 -0.07 -14.95 1.31
CA CYS A 56 1.05 -14.56 0.44
C CYS A 56 1.93 -15.76 0.10
N ARG A 57 2.25 -16.60 1.08
CA ARG A 57 3.02 -17.83 0.85
C ARG A 57 2.28 -18.81 -0.07
N GLY A 58 0.99 -19.01 0.12
CA GLY A 58 0.14 -19.86 -0.72
C GLY A 58 0.05 -19.37 -2.16
N ALA A 59 0.01 -18.06 -2.36
CA ALA A 59 -0.03 -17.41 -3.67
C ALA A 59 1.37 -17.16 -4.29
N SER A 60 2.46 -17.55 -3.62
CA SER A 60 3.84 -17.24 -4.02
C SER A 60 4.10 -15.73 -4.20
N VAL A 61 3.45 -14.91 -3.39
CA VAL A 61 3.62 -13.45 -3.38
C VAL A 61 4.62 -13.07 -2.29
N PRO A 62 5.69 -12.33 -2.58
CA PRO A 62 6.62 -11.82 -1.59
C PRO A 62 5.92 -11.07 -0.46
N PHE A 63 6.26 -11.42 0.80
CA PHE A 63 5.70 -10.84 2.00
C PHE A 63 6.76 -10.07 2.79
N PHE A 64 6.49 -8.80 3.07
CA PHE A 64 7.37 -7.94 3.84
C PHE A 64 6.68 -7.49 5.13
N PHE A 65 7.25 -7.89 6.27
CA PHE A 65 6.79 -7.41 7.56
C PHE A 65 7.66 -6.25 8.03
N LYS A 66 7.12 -5.04 7.95
CA LYS A 66 7.87 -3.81 8.20
C LYS A 66 8.15 -3.60 9.69
N GLN A 67 7.12 -3.70 10.53
CA GLN A 67 7.24 -3.46 11.98
C GLN A 67 5.92 -3.70 12.70
N TRP A 68 6.01 -3.91 14.02
CA TRP A 68 4.84 -3.94 14.90
C TRP A 68 4.24 -2.57 15.16
N GLY A 69 5.00 -1.48 14.97
CA GLY A 69 4.56 -0.12 15.26
C GLY A 69 4.65 0.25 16.73
N GLY A 70 3.69 1.08 17.19
CA GLY A 70 3.65 1.56 18.56
C GLY A 70 4.36 2.90 18.76
N VAL A 71 4.27 3.45 19.97
CA VAL A 71 4.87 4.75 20.34
C VAL A 71 6.39 4.73 20.15
N GLN A 72 7.03 3.61 20.47
CA GLN A 72 8.47 3.39 20.31
C GLN A 72 8.71 2.26 19.30
N LYS A 73 8.49 2.54 18.02
CA LYS A 73 8.57 1.55 16.93
C LYS A 73 9.86 0.73 16.90
N LYS A 74 10.99 1.33 17.27
CA LYS A 74 12.28 0.61 17.33
C LYS A 74 12.29 -0.45 18.42
N LYS A 75 11.60 -0.24 19.54
CA LYS A 75 11.50 -1.19 20.66
C LYS A 75 10.55 -2.35 20.32
N ALA A 76 9.47 -2.09 19.63
CA ALA A 76 8.53 -3.13 19.18
C ALA A 76 9.15 -4.08 18.15
N GLY A 77 10.10 -3.57 17.34
CA GLY A 77 10.86 -4.39 16.40
C GLY A 77 10.05 -4.89 15.19
N ARG A 78 10.62 -5.91 14.54
CA ARG A 78 10.07 -6.53 13.33
C ARG A 78 10.19 -8.05 13.30
N LEU A 79 10.28 -8.68 14.46
CA LEU A 79 10.27 -10.14 14.57
C LEU A 79 8.82 -10.63 14.62
N LEU A 80 8.43 -11.44 13.66
CA LEU A 80 7.18 -12.17 13.63
C LEU A 80 7.50 -13.64 13.86
N ARG A 81 7.09 -14.19 15.00
CA ARG A 81 7.47 -15.53 15.45
C ARG A 81 8.97 -15.81 15.39
N GLY A 82 9.76 -14.87 15.87
CA GLY A 82 11.22 -15.03 16.02
C GLY A 82 12.03 -14.83 14.75
N ARG A 83 11.42 -14.47 13.61
CA ARG A 83 12.13 -14.17 12.35
C ARG A 83 11.68 -12.90 11.71
N THR A 84 12.53 -12.32 10.84
CA THR A 84 12.16 -11.25 9.94
C THR A 84 11.59 -11.80 8.64
N TYR A 85 10.74 -10.99 8.00
CA TYR A 85 10.19 -11.25 6.66
C TYR A 85 10.55 -10.05 5.80
N ASP A 86 11.56 -10.22 4.96
CA ASP A 86 12.18 -9.18 4.14
C ASP A 86 12.07 -9.50 2.64
N GLU A 87 11.03 -10.25 2.27
CA GLU A 87 10.85 -10.68 0.90
C GLU A 87 10.54 -9.49 0.00
N MET A 88 11.21 -9.45 -1.13
CA MET A 88 11.10 -8.40 -2.13
C MET A 88 10.71 -9.01 -3.48
N PRO A 89 9.95 -8.30 -4.32
CA PRO A 89 9.73 -8.75 -5.69
C PRO A 89 11.04 -8.88 -6.44
N ALA A 90 11.09 -9.81 -7.39
CA ALA A 90 12.24 -9.95 -8.27
C ALA A 90 12.53 -8.61 -8.97
N ARG A 91 13.79 -8.23 -9.02
CA ARG A 91 14.22 -7.04 -9.76
C ARG A 91 13.97 -7.26 -11.25
N SER A 92 13.27 -6.32 -11.87
CA SER A 92 13.22 -6.29 -13.32
C SER A 92 14.59 -5.89 -13.86
N ASN A 93 15.12 -6.68 -14.82
CA ASN A 93 16.30 -6.32 -15.59
C ASN A 93 15.94 -5.39 -16.78
N ALA A 94 14.74 -4.82 -16.79
CA ALA A 94 14.34 -3.87 -17.81
C ALA A 94 15.30 -2.67 -17.83
N ARG A 95 15.71 -2.29 -19.01
CA ARG A 95 16.53 -1.08 -19.22
C ARG A 95 15.79 0.14 -18.63
N VAL A 96 16.49 0.92 -17.86
CA VAL A 96 15.94 2.21 -17.40
C VAL A 96 15.82 3.11 -18.63
N PRO A 97 14.63 3.65 -18.94
CA PRO A 97 14.46 4.54 -20.08
C PRO A 97 15.38 5.76 -19.94
N ASP A 98 15.95 6.20 -21.06
CA ASP A 98 16.74 7.43 -21.09
C ASP A 98 15.87 8.68 -20.86
N THR A 99 16.48 9.86 -20.86
CA THR A 99 15.79 11.11 -20.54
C THR A 99 14.67 11.44 -21.52
N ASP A 100 14.88 11.16 -22.81
CA ASP A 100 13.90 11.52 -23.84
C ASP A 100 12.75 10.52 -23.85
N GLU A 101 13.03 9.23 -23.69
CA GLU A 101 12.03 8.19 -23.49
C GLU A 101 11.15 8.48 -22.25
N ARG A 102 11.75 8.94 -21.14
CA ARG A 102 10.99 9.31 -19.93
C ARG A 102 10.08 10.49 -20.17
N ARG A 103 10.51 11.51 -20.95
CA ARG A 103 9.66 12.64 -21.33
C ARG A 103 8.46 12.20 -22.15
N VAL A 104 8.67 11.30 -23.11
CA VAL A 104 7.58 10.74 -23.93
C VAL A 104 6.60 9.95 -23.08
N LEU A 105 7.11 9.11 -22.17
CA LEU A 105 6.29 8.34 -21.23
C LEU A 105 5.50 9.26 -20.31
N GLN A 106 6.12 10.31 -19.79
CA GLN A 106 5.46 11.29 -18.93
C GLN A 106 4.30 11.97 -19.68
N ALA A 107 4.54 12.48 -20.86
CA ALA A 107 3.49 13.12 -21.67
C ALA A 107 2.32 12.17 -21.96
N ARG A 108 2.62 10.90 -22.24
CA ARG A 108 1.60 9.87 -22.43
C ARG A 108 0.78 9.62 -21.16
N PHE A 109 1.43 9.52 -19.99
CA PHE A 109 0.72 9.34 -18.73
C PHE A 109 -0.12 10.56 -18.36
N GLU A 110 0.37 11.77 -18.60
CA GLU A 110 -0.40 13.00 -18.38
C GLU A 110 -1.66 13.04 -19.23
N LEU A 111 -1.56 12.64 -20.51
CA LEU A 111 -2.70 12.55 -21.41
C LEU A 111 -3.72 11.52 -20.92
N MET A 112 -3.25 10.33 -20.50
CA MET A 112 -4.11 9.29 -19.95
C MET A 112 -4.76 9.75 -18.63
N ALA A 113 -4.01 10.39 -17.76
CA ALA A 113 -4.52 10.90 -16.49
C ALA A 113 -5.63 11.93 -16.69
N ARG A 114 -5.51 12.81 -17.69
CA ARG A 114 -6.57 13.77 -18.05
C ARG A 114 -7.85 13.09 -18.52
N ALA A 115 -7.73 11.97 -19.23
CA ALA A 115 -8.89 11.21 -19.71
C ALA A 115 -9.66 10.50 -18.56
N PHE A 116 -8.97 10.23 -17.43
CA PHE A 116 -9.55 9.58 -16.25
C PHE A 116 -9.76 10.54 -15.07
N ALA A 117 -9.35 11.81 -15.20
CA ALA A 117 -9.56 12.79 -14.15
C ALA A 117 -11.07 13.00 -13.96
N PRO A 118 -11.63 12.79 -12.79
CA PRO A 118 -13.00 13.21 -12.50
C PRO A 118 -13.09 14.72 -12.69
N GLU A 119 -14.25 15.19 -13.15
CA GLU A 119 -14.54 16.63 -13.23
C GLU A 119 -14.13 17.29 -11.90
N PRO A 120 -13.40 18.41 -11.94
CA PRO A 120 -12.96 19.08 -10.72
C PRO A 120 -14.17 19.43 -9.87
N ILE A 121 -14.22 18.88 -8.66
CA ILE A 121 -15.28 19.22 -7.69
C ILE A 121 -15.17 20.74 -7.43
N PRO A 122 -16.18 21.55 -7.75
CA PRO A 122 -16.12 22.99 -7.54
C PRO A 122 -15.79 23.27 -6.07
N HIS A 123 -14.74 24.04 -5.81
CA HIS A 123 -14.30 24.40 -4.44
C HIS A 123 -15.42 24.91 -3.53
N ARG A 124 -16.49 25.46 -4.13
CA ARG A 124 -17.69 25.95 -3.45
C ARG A 124 -18.52 24.82 -2.82
N THR A 125 -18.56 23.64 -3.44
CA THR A 125 -19.31 22.46 -2.96
C THR A 125 -18.63 21.82 -1.75
N VAL A 126 -17.29 21.74 -1.75
CA VAL A 126 -16.52 21.20 -0.62
C VAL A 126 -16.65 22.07 0.61
N ARG A 127 -16.57 23.41 0.46
CA ARG A 127 -16.74 24.34 1.59
C ARG A 127 -18.13 24.28 2.18
N ARG A 128 -19.16 24.07 1.37
CA ARG A 128 -20.55 23.95 1.85
C ARG A 128 -20.76 22.63 2.62
N ALA A 129 -20.29 21.52 2.10
CA ALA A 129 -20.38 20.21 2.77
C ALA A 129 -19.64 20.18 4.11
N LEU A 130 -18.46 20.81 4.19
CA LEU A 130 -17.70 20.95 5.44
C LEU A 130 -18.38 21.88 6.46
N ALA A 131 -19.06 22.93 6.00
CA ALA A 131 -19.81 23.83 6.86
C ALA A 131 -21.09 23.17 7.42
N GLU A 132 -21.78 22.37 6.62
CA GLU A 132 -22.96 21.61 7.04
C GLU A 132 -22.61 20.48 8.03
N ALA A 133 -21.45 19.83 7.87
CA ALA A 133 -20.94 18.80 8.79
C ALA A 133 -20.44 19.36 10.14
N ALA A 134 -20.10 20.65 10.20
CA ALA A 134 -19.63 21.31 11.44
C ALA A 134 -20.79 21.83 12.33
N VAL A 135 -22.04 21.78 11.87
CA VAL A 135 -23.24 22.27 12.58
C VAL A 135 -24.14 21.12 13.06
N ALA A 136 -23.81 19.86 12.69
CA ALA A 136 -24.48 18.64 13.14
C ALA A 136 -23.72 17.96 14.28
#